data_43127751c4651eb2cf7e1be4af2eed36
#
_entry.id   43127751c4651eb2cf7e1be4af2eed36
#
_cell.length_a   1.000
_cell.length_b   1.000
_cell.length_c   1.000
_cell.angle_alpha   90.00
_cell.angle_beta   90.00
_cell.angle_gamma   90.00
#
_symmetry.space_group_name_H-M   'P 1'
#
loop_
_entity.id
_entity.type
_entity.pdbx_description
1 polymer ?
#
loop_
_entity_poly.entity_id
_entity_poly.type
_entity_poly.pdbx_seq_one_letter_code
_entity_poly.pdbx_strand_id
1 'polypeptide(L)'
;LEHRIFTDKTKELYIQIIEEMVSFFKAKNLRLLIKVHPGEEINKYQKYQCNTITVLQNNSIPAEIILNSVKHKKIFSFFSSISLFDYSGANEHFWLFKLIDYTPPGKNSYQGITNIVTFKQLVQKF
;
A
#
# COMPACT_ATOMS: atom_id res chain seq x y z
N LEU A 1 0.19 -14.98 -0.60
CA LEU A 1 1.50 -15.61 -0.38
C LEU A 1 2.26 -14.96 0.76
N GLU A 2 2.31 -13.66 0.79
CA GLU A 2 3.04 -12.93 1.81
C GLU A 2 2.37 -13.03 3.18
N HIS A 3 1.05 -13.21 3.21
CA HIS A 3 0.32 -13.48 4.45
C HIS A 3 0.80 -14.72 5.20
N ARG A 4 1.42 -15.67 4.51
CA ARG A 4 1.90 -16.90 5.14
C ARG A 4 3.09 -16.67 6.06
N ILE A 5 3.84 -15.59 5.83
CA ILE A 5 5.01 -15.25 6.64
C ILE A 5 4.69 -14.23 7.73
N PHE A 6 3.46 -13.72 7.77
CA PHE A 6 3.04 -12.79 8.80
C PHE A 6 2.68 -13.55 10.08
N THR A 7 3.11 -13.00 11.21
CA THR A 7 2.59 -13.41 12.51
C THR A 7 1.15 -12.91 12.66
N ASP A 8 0.41 -13.46 13.64
CA ASP A 8 -0.95 -12.99 13.91
C ASP A 8 -0.95 -11.51 14.28
N LYS A 9 0.03 -11.05 15.04
CA LYS A 9 0.18 -9.64 15.39
C LYS A 9 0.38 -8.78 14.16
N THR A 10 1.21 -9.20 13.22
CA THR A 10 1.46 -8.45 11.98
C THR A 10 0.19 -8.36 11.14
N LYS A 11 -0.59 -9.44 11.06
CA LYS A 11 -1.88 -9.42 10.35
C LYS A 11 -2.86 -8.45 10.97
N GLU A 12 -2.95 -8.41 12.28
CA GLU A 12 -3.83 -7.48 13.00
C GLU A 12 -3.41 -6.04 12.74
N LEU A 13 -2.12 -5.74 12.84
CA LEU A 13 -1.60 -4.41 12.56
C LEU A 13 -1.85 -4.01 11.10
N TYR A 14 -1.67 -4.92 10.17
CA TYR A 14 -1.93 -4.67 8.76
C TYR A 14 -3.38 -4.26 8.52
N ILE A 15 -4.33 -5.02 9.06
CA ILE A 15 -5.76 -4.72 8.94
C ILE A 15 -6.07 -3.37 9.58
N GLN A 16 -5.54 -3.13 10.77
CA GLN A 16 -5.76 -1.87 11.49
C GLN A 16 -5.28 -0.67 10.68
N ILE A 17 -4.08 -0.75 10.10
CA ILE A 17 -3.52 0.36 9.32
C ILE A 17 -4.33 0.60 8.05
N ILE A 18 -4.74 -0.46 7.36
CA ILE A 18 -5.61 -0.32 6.17
C ILE A 18 -6.90 0.41 6.54
N GLU A 19 -7.53 0.03 7.65
CA GLU A 19 -8.77 0.66 8.08
C GLU A 19 -8.57 2.13 8.47
N GLU A 20 -7.47 2.44 9.15
CA GLU A 20 -7.14 3.82 9.50
C GLU A 20 -6.86 4.66 8.26
N MET A 21 -6.16 4.12 7.27
CA MET A 21 -5.90 4.81 6.00
C MET A 21 -7.19 5.09 5.25
N VAL A 22 -8.06 4.10 5.14
CA VAL A 22 -9.35 4.26 4.46
C VAL A 22 -10.20 5.32 5.16
N SER A 23 -10.27 5.29 6.48
CA SER A 23 -11.02 6.28 7.27
C SER A 23 -10.45 7.69 7.07
N PHE A 24 -9.14 7.81 7.07
CA PHE A 24 -8.47 9.10 6.86
C PHE A 24 -8.78 9.66 5.47
N PHE A 25 -8.64 8.86 4.42
CA PHE A 25 -8.91 9.31 3.06
C PHE A 25 -10.37 9.70 2.85
N LYS A 26 -11.30 8.94 3.44
CA LYS A 26 -12.71 9.30 3.41
C LYS A 26 -12.97 10.65 4.08
N ALA A 27 -12.44 10.82 5.30
CA ALA A 27 -12.66 12.04 6.08
C ALA A 27 -12.10 13.28 5.39
N LYS A 28 -10.99 13.14 4.66
CA LYS A 28 -10.33 14.22 3.94
C LYS A 28 -10.82 14.36 2.50
N ASN A 29 -11.74 13.50 2.07
CA ASN A 29 -12.24 13.48 0.69
C ASN A 29 -11.11 13.33 -0.35
N LEU A 30 -10.11 12.54 -0.02
CA LEU A 30 -8.98 12.24 -0.90
C LEU A 30 -9.25 10.98 -1.72
N ARG A 31 -8.71 10.93 -2.92
CA ARG A 31 -8.86 9.76 -3.79
C ARG A 31 -7.82 8.70 -3.47
N LEU A 32 -8.27 7.45 -3.41
CA LEU A 32 -7.42 6.30 -3.14
C LEU A 32 -7.76 5.19 -4.13
N LEU A 33 -6.74 4.58 -4.73
CA LEU A 33 -6.88 3.37 -5.52
C LEU A 33 -6.22 2.22 -4.76
N ILE A 34 -6.98 1.16 -4.52
CA ILE A 34 -6.46 -0.06 -3.87
C ILE A 34 -6.21 -1.10 -4.95
N LYS A 35 -4.94 -1.48 -5.10
CA LYS A 35 -4.52 -2.57 -5.99
C LYS A 35 -4.27 -3.81 -5.14
N VAL A 36 -5.10 -4.82 -5.32
CA VAL A 36 -5.01 -6.08 -4.58
C VAL A 36 -3.95 -6.98 -5.23
N HIS A 37 -3.13 -7.62 -4.41
CA HIS A 37 -2.15 -8.59 -4.89
C HIS A 37 -2.87 -9.76 -5.58
N PRO A 38 -2.31 -10.31 -6.69
CA PRO A 38 -2.98 -11.41 -7.41
C PRO A 38 -3.29 -12.64 -6.55
N GLY A 39 -2.51 -12.87 -5.50
CA GLY A 39 -2.73 -13.99 -4.58
C GLY A 39 -3.78 -13.76 -3.49
N GLU A 40 -4.36 -12.56 -3.43
CA GLU A 40 -5.38 -12.21 -2.44
C GLU A 40 -6.76 -12.13 -3.08
N GLU A 41 -7.78 -12.29 -2.24
CA GLU A 41 -9.17 -12.13 -2.68
C GLU A 41 -9.58 -10.66 -2.65
N ILE A 42 -10.10 -10.17 -3.77
CA ILE A 42 -10.61 -8.80 -3.89
C ILE A 42 -11.73 -8.55 -2.86
N ASN A 43 -12.51 -9.57 -2.56
CA ASN A 43 -13.66 -9.46 -1.64
C ASN A 43 -13.30 -8.91 -0.26
N LYS A 44 -12.07 -9.11 0.18
CA LYS A 44 -11.60 -8.55 1.47
C LYS A 44 -11.63 -7.03 1.49
N TYR A 45 -11.51 -6.40 0.32
CA TYR A 45 -11.35 -4.96 0.20
C TYR A 45 -12.59 -4.26 -0.37
N GLN A 46 -13.60 -5.01 -0.86
CA GLN A 46 -14.80 -4.43 -1.47
C GLN A 46 -15.57 -3.51 -0.53
N LYS A 47 -15.54 -3.79 0.75
CA LYS A 47 -16.22 -2.96 1.76
C LYS A 47 -15.69 -1.53 1.82
N TYR A 48 -14.51 -1.27 1.27
CA TYR A 48 -13.90 0.06 1.26
C TYR A 48 -14.31 0.89 0.04
N GLN A 49 -14.91 0.28 -0.96
CA GLN A 49 -15.34 0.97 -2.18
C GLN A 49 -16.33 2.08 -1.87
N CYS A 50 -16.07 3.29 -2.37
CA CYS A 50 -16.96 4.43 -2.22
C CYS A 50 -16.67 5.48 -3.30
N ASN A 51 -17.22 6.69 -3.18
CA ASN A 51 -17.04 7.75 -4.17
C ASN A 51 -15.58 8.11 -4.43
N THR A 52 -14.75 8.08 -3.40
CA THR A 52 -13.36 8.51 -3.49
C THR A 52 -12.37 7.35 -3.40
N ILE A 53 -12.83 6.15 -3.04
CA ILE A 53 -11.98 4.97 -2.89
C ILE A 53 -12.42 3.91 -3.89
N THR A 54 -11.50 3.55 -4.78
CA THR A 54 -11.72 2.53 -5.80
C THR A 54 -10.89 1.30 -5.51
N VAL A 55 -11.53 0.14 -5.44
CA VAL A 55 -10.85 -1.15 -5.38
C VAL A 55 -10.76 -1.67 -6.81
N LEU A 56 -9.55 -1.86 -7.34
CA LEU A 56 -9.35 -2.32 -8.69
C LEU A 56 -9.86 -3.75 -8.83
N GLN A 57 -10.83 -3.98 -9.73
CA GLN A 57 -11.54 -5.26 -9.82
C GLN A 57 -10.72 -6.36 -10.48
N ASN A 58 -9.78 -6.01 -11.34
CA ASN A 58 -8.91 -6.98 -11.98
C ASN A 58 -7.55 -7.00 -11.29
N ASN A 59 -7.36 -7.93 -10.34
CA ASN A 59 -6.11 -8.05 -9.60
C ASN A 59 -5.04 -8.85 -10.34
N SER A 60 -5.32 -9.38 -11.52
CA SER A 60 -4.33 -10.10 -12.33
C SER A 60 -3.40 -9.16 -13.11
N ILE A 61 -3.75 -7.88 -13.25
CA ILE A 61 -2.88 -6.91 -13.89
C ILE A 61 -1.65 -6.68 -13.03
N PRO A 62 -0.42 -6.88 -13.56
CA PRO A 62 0.78 -6.60 -12.78
C PRO A 62 0.84 -5.14 -12.34
N ALA A 63 1.25 -4.93 -11.09
CA ALA A 63 1.30 -3.58 -10.52
C ALA A 63 2.30 -2.69 -11.27
N GLU A 64 3.35 -3.26 -11.85
CA GLU A 64 4.34 -2.53 -12.64
C GLU A 64 3.70 -1.83 -13.85
N ILE A 65 2.71 -2.45 -14.47
CA ILE A 65 1.99 -1.85 -15.60
C ILE A 65 1.23 -0.61 -15.12
N ILE A 66 0.55 -0.70 -13.99
CA ILE A 66 -0.20 0.42 -13.42
C ILE A 66 0.75 1.55 -13.02
N LEU A 67 1.85 1.23 -12.35
CA LEU A 67 2.84 2.21 -11.91
C LEU A 67 3.42 3.02 -13.07
N ASN A 68 3.73 2.35 -14.17
CA ASN A 68 4.36 3.02 -15.29
C ASN A 68 3.34 3.76 -16.17
N SER A 69 2.05 3.66 -15.86
CA SER A 69 0.98 4.42 -16.52
C SER A 69 0.54 5.66 -15.74
N VAL A 70 1.05 5.88 -14.53
CA VAL A 70 0.69 7.03 -13.70
C VAL A 70 1.92 7.86 -13.36
N LYS A 71 1.71 9.15 -13.05
CA LYS A 71 2.76 10.10 -12.68
C LYS A 71 2.28 10.98 -11.53
N HIS A 72 3.24 11.44 -10.73
CA HIS A 72 2.98 12.36 -9.61
C HIS A 72 2.00 11.78 -8.60
N LYS A 73 2.09 10.46 -8.38
CA LYS A 73 1.26 9.76 -7.40
C LYS A 73 2.08 9.39 -6.17
N LYS A 74 1.39 9.28 -5.04
CA LYS A 74 1.96 8.71 -3.82
C LYS A 74 1.59 7.23 -3.79
N ILE A 75 2.59 6.37 -3.73
CA ILE A 75 2.45 4.93 -3.80
C ILE A 75 2.79 4.33 -2.44
N PHE A 76 1.86 3.60 -1.86
CA PHE A 76 2.04 2.98 -0.54
C PHE A 76 2.08 1.47 -0.69
N SER A 77 3.08 0.85 -0.07
CA SER A 77 3.17 -0.61 -0.02
C SER A 77 3.76 -1.04 1.32
N PHE A 78 3.41 -2.23 1.76
CA PHE A 78 3.87 -2.76 3.05
C PHE A 78 5.02 -3.74 2.88
N PHE A 79 5.00 -4.55 1.85
CA PHE A 79 5.94 -5.66 1.67
C PHE A 79 6.30 -5.93 0.21
N SER A 80 5.78 -5.14 -0.71
CA SER A 80 6.02 -5.34 -2.14
C SER A 80 7.27 -4.58 -2.60
N SER A 81 8.09 -5.19 -3.43
CA SER A 81 9.27 -4.57 -4.04
C SER A 81 8.95 -3.67 -5.22
N ILE A 82 7.72 -3.24 -5.32
CA ILE A 82 7.17 -2.55 -6.50
C ILE A 82 7.91 -1.25 -6.87
N SER A 83 8.47 -0.55 -5.88
CA SER A 83 9.21 0.69 -6.14
C SER A 83 10.43 0.46 -7.04
N LEU A 84 10.98 -0.76 -7.03
CA LEU A 84 12.13 -1.11 -7.85
C LEU A 84 11.77 -1.21 -9.34
N PHE A 85 10.50 -1.31 -9.67
CA PHE A 85 9.99 -1.46 -11.03
C PHE A 85 9.28 -0.21 -11.56
N ASP A 86 9.34 0.89 -10.80
CA ASP A 86 8.84 2.18 -11.27
C ASP A 86 9.95 2.91 -12.02
N TYR A 87 10.01 2.70 -13.32
CA TYR A 87 11.06 3.27 -14.17
C TYR A 87 10.81 4.74 -14.53
N SER A 88 9.62 5.26 -14.22
CA SER A 88 9.29 6.66 -14.53
C SER A 88 10.04 7.65 -13.65
N GLY A 89 10.34 7.26 -12.40
CA GLY A 89 10.92 8.16 -11.41
C GLY A 89 10.00 9.31 -11.01
N ALA A 90 8.75 9.32 -11.47
CA ALA A 90 7.83 10.42 -11.31
C ALA A 90 6.86 10.25 -10.13
N ASN A 91 6.85 9.10 -9.48
CA ASN A 91 5.98 8.82 -8.34
C ASN A 91 6.79 8.80 -7.04
N GLU A 92 6.11 9.15 -5.96
CA GLU A 92 6.71 9.13 -4.62
C GLU A 92 6.32 7.82 -3.93
N HIS A 93 7.31 7.04 -3.47
CA HIS A 93 7.10 5.72 -2.88
C HIS A 93 7.27 5.75 -1.37
N PHE A 94 6.30 5.18 -0.65
CA PHE A 94 6.31 5.05 0.80
C PHE A 94 6.24 3.56 1.17
N TRP A 95 7.21 3.13 1.96
CA TRP A 95 7.29 1.76 2.45
C TRP A 95 6.81 1.73 3.89
N LEU A 96 5.72 1.01 4.14
CA LEU A 96 5.01 1.05 5.41
C LEU A 96 5.23 -0.19 6.27
N PHE A 97 6.27 -0.99 5.98
CA PHE A 97 6.50 -2.23 6.70
C PHE A 97 6.75 -2.04 8.20
N LYS A 98 7.30 -0.90 8.60
CA LYS A 98 7.55 -0.61 10.02
C LYS A 98 6.27 -0.39 10.82
N LEU A 99 5.17 -0.01 10.14
CA LEU A 99 3.87 0.16 10.79
C LEU A 99 3.25 -1.18 11.20
N ILE A 100 3.64 -2.27 10.55
CA ILE A 100 3.07 -3.60 10.81
C ILE A 100 4.07 -4.53 11.47
N ASP A 101 5.15 -3.99 12.02
CA ASP A 101 6.19 -4.77 12.72
C ASP A 101 6.74 -5.90 11.84
N TYR A 102 7.05 -5.57 10.59
CA TYR A 102 7.56 -6.52 9.61
C TYR A 102 8.83 -5.96 8.96
N THR A 103 9.83 -6.81 8.77
CA THR A 103 11.05 -6.46 8.05
C THR A 103 11.16 -7.33 6.82
N PRO A 104 10.90 -6.78 5.61
CA PRO A 104 10.98 -7.56 4.39
C PRO A 104 12.43 -7.91 4.03
N PRO A 105 12.66 -9.05 3.37
CA PRO A 105 13.99 -9.40 2.86
C PRO A 105 14.49 -8.33 1.90
N GLY A 106 15.79 -8.05 1.92
CA GLY A 106 16.40 -7.11 1.00
C GLY A 106 15.99 -5.66 1.20
N LYS A 107 15.56 -5.27 2.40
CA LYS A 107 15.08 -3.91 2.69
C LYS A 107 16.06 -2.79 2.30
N ASN A 108 17.36 -3.09 2.28
CA ASN A 108 18.39 -2.11 1.92
C ASN A 108 18.41 -1.77 0.43
N SER A 109 17.74 -2.58 -0.38
CA SER A 109 17.61 -2.35 -1.82
C SER A 109 16.39 -1.48 -2.15
N TYR A 110 15.53 -1.18 -1.18
CA TYR A 110 14.30 -0.44 -1.42
C TYR A 110 14.59 1.04 -1.61
N GLN A 111 13.89 1.62 -2.59
CA GLN A 111 13.92 3.04 -2.86
C GLN A 111 12.65 3.69 -2.29
N GLY A 112 12.75 4.97 -1.94
CA GLY A 112 11.62 5.68 -1.37
C GLY A 112 11.73 5.88 0.13
N ILE A 113 10.65 6.32 0.75
CA ILE A 113 10.60 6.72 2.15
C ILE A 113 10.29 5.50 3.01
N THR A 114 11.20 5.15 3.92
CA THR A 114 11.10 3.95 4.76
C THR A 114 11.09 4.24 6.26
N ASN A 115 11.12 5.49 6.66
CA ASN A 115 11.24 5.87 8.07
C ASN A 115 9.91 6.16 8.77
N ILE A 116 8.80 5.79 8.17
CA ILE A 116 7.46 5.97 8.75
C ILE A 116 7.22 4.83 9.74
N VAL A 117 7.15 5.17 11.02
CA VAL A 117 6.97 4.18 12.10
C VAL A 117 5.66 4.35 12.85
N THR A 118 4.91 5.45 12.62
CA THR A 118 3.61 5.69 13.23
C THR A 118 2.61 6.18 12.17
N PHE A 119 1.33 5.94 12.42
CA PHE A 119 0.28 6.45 11.54
C PHE A 119 0.28 7.98 11.49
N LYS A 120 0.59 8.64 12.59
CA LYS A 120 0.71 10.10 12.63
C LYS A 120 1.75 10.61 11.64
N GLN A 121 2.90 9.95 11.55
CA GLN A 121 3.92 10.30 10.57
C GLN A 121 3.43 10.10 9.14
N LEU A 122 2.67 9.03 8.90
CA LEU A 122 2.09 8.76 7.58
C LEU A 122 1.14 9.87 7.15
N VAL A 123 0.21 10.28 8.01
CA VAL A 123 -0.79 11.29 7.63
C VAL A 123 -0.18 12.66 7.38
N GLN A 124 1.00 12.94 7.91
CA GLN A 124 1.71 14.19 7.64
C GLN A 124 2.22 14.27 6.19
N LYS A 125 2.18 13.17 5.44
CA LYS A 125 2.61 13.13 4.03
C LYS A 125 1.50 13.53 3.05
N PHE A 126 0.30 13.77 3.53
CA PHE A 126 -0.85 14.12 2.68
C PHE A 126 -1.17 15.61 2.66
#